data_2489aaf54a805b3ab1719a736f402f00
#
_entry.id   2489aaf54a805b3ab1719a736f402f00
#
_cell.length_a   1.000
_cell.length_b   1.000
_cell.length_c   1.000
_cell.angle_alpha   90.00
_cell.angle_beta   90.00
_cell.angle_gamma   90.00
#
_symmetry.space_group_name_H-M   'P 1'
#
loop_
_entity.id
_entity.type
_entity.pdbx_description
1 polymer ?
#
loop_
_entity_poly.entity_id
_entity_poly.type
_entity_poly.pdbx_seq_one_letter_code
_entity_poly.pdbx_strand_id
1 'polypeptide(L)'
;LLIIMVAYYILSYLTPFCLNDDLVYKFIWPYDNDSFTTPIKTIKDVIESQYIHYHVLNGRSIIHFFIQLFDGILGKELCNIISAIMSGCFIFLMANFINNKNKLLTYTLITSMVFLIIPGFHNEFLMFVGVINYLWVVTVTLLFITLLKKYKNQTISKKILAFSPLSFLAGWLHEGITVPISLSLAIYCIYNYKNIIKSPILYCTLWYILGTAFCIFSPG
;
A
#
# COMPACT_ATOMS: atom_id res chain seq x y z
N LEU A 1 13.50 16.23 -2.63
CA LEU A 1 13.05 14.83 -2.54
C LEU A 1 14.20 13.87 -2.26
N LEU A 2 15.32 13.93 -3.03
CA LEU A 2 16.47 13.04 -2.82
C LEU A 2 16.99 13.09 -1.37
N ILE A 3 17.11 14.26 -0.77
CA ILE A 3 17.54 14.43 0.62
C ILE A 3 16.56 13.71 1.58
N ILE A 4 15.26 13.80 1.33
CA ILE A 4 14.24 13.11 2.13
C ILE A 4 14.38 11.59 2.01
N MET A 5 14.58 11.09 0.80
CA MET A 5 14.78 9.66 0.54
C MET A 5 16.04 9.14 1.24
N VAL A 6 17.15 9.88 1.17
CA VAL A 6 18.40 9.52 1.83
C VAL A 6 18.24 9.54 3.37
N ALA A 7 17.63 10.59 3.91
CA ALA A 7 17.36 10.68 5.35
C ALA A 7 16.46 9.53 5.82
N TYR A 8 15.41 9.22 5.07
CA TYR A 8 14.53 8.09 5.35
C TYR A 8 15.28 6.76 5.30
N TYR A 9 16.12 6.54 4.27
CA TYR A 9 16.94 5.33 4.17
C TYR A 9 17.84 5.16 5.40
N ILE A 10 18.52 6.23 5.84
CA ILE A 10 19.39 6.19 7.03
C ILE A 10 18.58 5.81 8.27
N LEU A 11 17.40 6.42 8.49
CA LEU A 11 16.54 6.11 9.62
C LEU A 11 16.05 4.66 9.58
N SER A 12 15.61 4.18 8.43
CA SER A 12 15.17 2.79 8.23
C SER A 12 16.32 1.79 8.41
N TYR A 13 17.52 2.14 7.95
CA TYR A 13 18.73 1.33 8.15
C TYR A 13 19.08 1.19 9.64
N LEU A 14 18.99 2.28 10.40
CA LEU A 14 19.28 2.31 11.84
C LEU A 14 18.16 1.65 12.68
N THR A 15 16.97 1.47 12.14
CA THR A 15 15.87 0.80 12.83
C THR A 15 16.20 -0.69 12.99
N PRO A 16 16.08 -1.28 14.21
CA PRO A 16 16.31 -2.70 14.41
C PRO A 16 15.42 -3.56 13.50
N PHE A 17 15.92 -4.71 13.10
CA PHE A 17 15.18 -5.73 12.40
C PHE A 17 14.82 -6.88 13.35
N CYS A 18 13.79 -7.63 13.06
CA CYS A 18 13.30 -8.73 13.89
C CYS A 18 12.64 -8.25 15.20
N LEU A 19 11.78 -7.25 15.11
CA LEU A 19 10.90 -6.83 16.19
C LEU A 19 9.46 -7.31 15.92
N ASN A 20 8.78 -7.77 16.97
CA ASN A 20 7.37 -8.16 16.92
C ASN A 20 7.05 -9.09 15.71
N ASP A 21 6.21 -8.61 14.81
CA ASP A 21 5.71 -9.36 13.65
C ASP A 21 6.82 -9.74 12.66
N ASP A 22 7.94 -9.03 12.61
CA ASP A 22 9.08 -9.38 11.76
C ASP A 22 9.60 -10.82 12.05
N LEU A 23 9.37 -11.34 13.25
CA LEU A 23 9.83 -12.67 13.64
C LEU A 23 9.01 -13.79 13.01
N VAL A 24 7.74 -13.56 12.73
CA VAL A 24 6.82 -14.60 12.24
C VAL A 24 6.74 -14.64 10.73
N TYR A 25 6.91 -13.51 10.04
CA TYR A 25 6.80 -13.45 8.58
C TYR A 25 7.95 -14.13 7.82
N LYS A 26 9.03 -14.53 8.50
CA LYS A 26 10.09 -15.39 7.94
C LYS A 26 9.67 -16.82 7.69
N PHE A 27 8.54 -17.24 8.24
CA PHE A 27 8.05 -18.61 8.18
C PHE A 27 6.78 -18.73 7.37
N ILE A 28 6.52 -19.94 6.86
CA ILE A 28 5.22 -20.28 6.28
C ILE A 28 4.17 -20.20 7.38
N TRP A 29 3.04 -19.54 7.08
CA TRP A 29 1.95 -19.39 8.04
C TRP A 29 1.34 -20.75 8.37
N PRO A 30 1.14 -21.11 9.64
CA PRO A 30 0.52 -22.38 10.01
C PRO A 30 -1.00 -22.36 9.81
N TYR A 31 -1.60 -23.53 9.59
CA TYR A 31 -3.05 -23.67 9.45
C TYR A 31 -3.79 -23.52 10.78
N ASP A 32 -3.21 -24.01 11.85
CA ASP A 32 -3.77 -23.97 13.20
C ASP A 32 -2.81 -23.22 14.14
N ASN A 33 -3.05 -23.29 15.45
CA ASN A 33 -2.16 -22.72 16.46
C ASN A 33 -0.79 -23.42 16.56
N ASP A 34 -0.34 -24.02 15.46
CA ASP A 34 0.98 -24.61 15.35
C ASP A 34 2.08 -23.56 15.41
N SER A 35 3.26 -23.99 15.81
CA SER A 35 4.42 -23.10 15.85
C SER A 35 4.95 -22.79 14.45
N PHE A 36 5.44 -21.56 14.25
CA PHE A 36 6.13 -21.14 13.05
C PHE A 36 7.48 -21.86 12.93
N THR A 37 7.54 -22.95 12.16
CA THR A 37 8.73 -23.82 12.10
C THR A 37 9.38 -23.89 10.72
N THR A 38 8.61 -23.70 9.64
CA THR A 38 9.10 -23.86 8.28
C THR A 38 9.50 -22.51 7.67
N PRO A 39 10.81 -22.22 7.48
CA PRO A 39 11.24 -20.96 6.95
C PRO A 39 10.91 -20.80 5.46
N ILE A 40 10.57 -19.61 5.05
CA ILE A 40 10.37 -19.22 3.64
C ILE A 40 11.73 -19.16 2.95
N LYS A 41 11.86 -19.85 1.80
CA LYS A 41 13.08 -19.89 0.97
C LYS A 41 12.81 -19.59 -0.49
N THR A 42 11.58 -19.79 -0.95
CA THR A 42 11.20 -19.66 -2.36
C THR A 42 9.91 -18.86 -2.51
N ILE A 43 9.68 -18.32 -3.71
CA ILE A 43 8.41 -17.64 -4.04
C ILE A 43 7.21 -18.59 -3.87
N LYS A 44 7.40 -19.91 -4.11
CA LYS A 44 6.36 -20.90 -3.90
C LYS A 44 5.94 -20.95 -2.44
N ASP A 45 6.91 -20.91 -1.52
CA ASP A 45 6.63 -20.91 -0.06
C ASP A 45 5.85 -19.65 0.33
N VAL A 46 6.20 -18.48 -0.26
CA VAL A 46 5.45 -17.24 -0.05
C VAL A 46 4.00 -17.37 -0.51
N ILE A 47 3.76 -17.93 -1.72
CA ILE A 47 2.40 -18.11 -2.26
C ILE A 47 1.60 -19.08 -1.38
N GLU A 48 2.20 -20.20 -0.97
CA GLU A 48 1.60 -21.18 -0.07
C GLU A 48 1.23 -20.54 1.28
N SER A 49 2.17 -19.81 1.87
CA SER A 49 1.94 -19.10 3.12
C SER A 49 0.83 -18.06 3.01
N GLN A 50 0.77 -17.30 1.90
CA GLN A 50 -0.30 -16.32 1.69
C GLN A 50 -1.67 -16.96 1.46
N TYR A 51 -1.71 -18.13 0.84
CA TYR A 51 -2.94 -18.89 0.73
C TYR A 51 -3.48 -19.29 2.11
N ILE A 52 -2.61 -19.81 2.98
CA ILE A 52 -2.99 -20.17 4.36
C ILE A 52 -3.39 -18.92 5.15
N HIS A 53 -2.57 -17.88 5.12
CA HIS A 53 -2.80 -16.63 5.82
C HIS A 53 -4.15 -15.99 5.47
N TYR A 54 -4.53 -16.02 4.19
CA TYR A 54 -5.82 -15.52 3.71
C TYR A 54 -7.02 -16.27 4.31
N HIS A 55 -6.86 -17.57 4.55
CA HIS A 55 -7.94 -18.42 5.08
C HIS A 55 -8.01 -18.46 6.61
N VAL A 56 -6.92 -18.10 7.29
CA VAL A 56 -6.79 -18.27 8.75
C VAL A 56 -6.79 -16.94 9.50
N LEU A 57 -6.29 -15.84 8.88
CA LEU A 57 -6.08 -14.59 9.59
C LEU A 57 -6.81 -13.38 8.98
N ASN A 58 -6.41 -12.95 7.76
CA ASN A 58 -7.00 -11.78 7.11
C ASN A 58 -6.68 -11.71 5.61
N GLY A 59 -7.38 -10.81 4.91
CA GLY A 59 -7.32 -10.69 3.45
C GLY A 59 -6.21 -9.79 2.89
N ARG A 60 -5.25 -9.31 3.67
CA ARG A 60 -4.15 -8.42 3.21
C ARG A 60 -3.07 -9.14 2.40
N SER A 61 -3.44 -10.16 1.63
CA SER A 61 -2.48 -11.07 0.97
C SER A 61 -1.46 -10.36 0.08
N ILE A 62 -1.83 -9.27 -0.59
CA ILE A 62 -0.90 -8.52 -1.44
C ILE A 62 0.24 -7.91 -0.61
N ILE A 63 -0.08 -7.29 0.50
CA ILE A 63 0.91 -6.64 1.36
C ILE A 63 1.75 -7.69 2.09
N HIS A 64 1.13 -8.71 2.63
CA HIS A 64 1.84 -9.78 3.34
C HIS A 64 2.70 -10.63 2.40
N PHE A 65 2.32 -10.75 1.11
CA PHE A 65 3.19 -11.32 0.10
C PHE A 65 4.52 -10.56 0.00
N PHE A 66 4.47 -9.21 -0.06
CA PHE A 66 5.69 -8.41 -0.09
C PHE A 66 6.47 -8.50 1.22
N ILE A 67 5.80 -8.48 2.38
CA ILE A 67 6.48 -8.66 3.67
C ILE A 67 7.27 -9.95 3.67
N GLN A 68 6.64 -11.08 3.35
CA GLN A 68 7.30 -12.39 3.33
C GLN A 68 8.37 -12.51 2.23
N LEU A 69 8.15 -11.90 1.07
CA LEU A 69 9.14 -11.87 0.00
C LEU A 69 10.44 -11.18 0.44
N PHE A 70 10.33 -10.05 1.12
CA PHE A 70 11.50 -9.33 1.60
C PHE A 70 12.08 -9.97 2.86
N ASP A 71 11.26 -10.42 3.78
CA ASP A 71 11.73 -11.00 5.04
C ASP A 71 12.41 -12.36 4.82
N GLY A 72 11.83 -13.22 3.99
CA GLY A 72 12.34 -14.57 3.74
C GLY A 72 13.38 -14.69 2.62
N ILE A 73 13.34 -13.81 1.59
CA ILE A 73 14.11 -14.03 0.35
C ILE A 73 15.02 -12.85 0.00
N LEU A 74 14.50 -11.62 -0.08
CA LEU A 74 15.21 -10.47 -0.66
C LEU A 74 16.00 -9.67 0.37
N GLY A 75 15.66 -9.77 1.64
CA GLY A 75 16.33 -9.10 2.75
C GLY A 75 15.91 -7.66 2.99
N LYS A 76 16.18 -7.19 4.21
CA LYS A 76 15.84 -5.84 4.71
C LYS A 76 16.44 -4.71 3.88
N GLU A 77 17.67 -4.86 3.41
CA GLU A 77 18.38 -3.79 2.68
C GLU A 77 17.62 -3.35 1.42
N LEU A 78 17.16 -4.32 0.63
CA LEU A 78 16.39 -4.00 -0.57
C LEU A 78 15.03 -3.39 -0.21
N CYS A 79 14.39 -3.86 0.86
CA CYS A 79 13.18 -3.26 1.39
C CYS A 79 13.40 -1.79 1.80
N ASN A 80 14.50 -1.48 2.50
CA ASN A 80 14.85 -0.12 2.91
C ASN A 80 15.03 0.81 1.71
N ILE A 81 15.71 0.34 0.64
CA ILE A 81 15.90 1.12 -0.59
C ILE A 81 14.55 1.44 -1.24
N ILE A 82 13.69 0.44 -1.41
CA ILE A 82 12.38 0.62 -2.02
C ILE A 82 11.49 1.51 -1.13
N SER A 83 11.52 1.33 0.18
CA SER A 83 10.76 2.15 1.13
C SER A 83 11.22 3.62 1.13
N ALA A 84 12.51 3.88 0.93
CA ALA A 84 13.02 5.24 0.73
C ALA A 84 12.47 5.87 -0.57
N ILE A 85 12.39 5.11 -1.66
CA ILE A 85 11.76 5.56 -2.90
C ILE A 85 10.26 5.81 -2.67
N MET A 86 9.57 4.91 -1.99
CA MET A 86 8.14 5.05 -1.67
C MET A 86 7.88 6.29 -0.79
N SER A 87 8.76 6.60 0.18
CA SER A 87 8.64 7.82 1.00
C SER A 87 8.76 9.09 0.14
N GLY A 88 9.71 9.13 -0.80
CA GLY A 88 9.83 10.22 -1.76
C GLY A 88 8.61 10.35 -2.66
N CYS A 89 8.09 9.23 -3.18
CA CYS A 89 6.87 9.19 -3.98
C CYS A 89 5.66 9.68 -3.18
N PHE A 90 5.51 9.25 -1.93
CA PHE A 90 4.46 9.71 -1.03
C PHE A 90 4.46 11.24 -0.87
N ILE A 91 5.60 11.83 -0.50
CA ILE A 91 5.75 13.28 -0.35
C ILE A 91 5.46 14.02 -1.66
N PHE A 92 5.96 13.50 -2.80
CA PHE A 92 5.71 14.06 -4.12
C PHE A 92 4.22 14.05 -4.49
N LEU A 93 3.54 12.92 -4.29
CA LEU A 93 2.12 12.79 -4.58
C LEU A 93 1.28 13.72 -3.68
N MET A 94 1.55 13.75 -2.39
CA MET A 94 0.89 14.67 -1.45
C MET A 94 1.08 16.13 -1.86
N ALA A 95 2.29 16.55 -2.23
CA ALA A 95 2.57 17.92 -2.64
C ALA A 95 1.84 18.31 -3.95
N ASN A 96 1.59 17.34 -4.84
CA ASN A 96 0.82 17.59 -6.05
C ASN A 96 -0.68 17.80 -5.77
N PHE A 97 -1.21 17.22 -4.68
CA PHE A 97 -2.59 17.51 -4.25
C PHE A 97 -2.77 18.95 -3.75
N ILE A 98 -1.76 19.51 -3.05
CA ILE A 98 -1.82 20.85 -2.43
C ILE A 98 -1.72 21.97 -3.47
N ASN A 99 -1.25 21.69 -4.69
CA ASN A 99 -1.17 22.65 -5.80
C ASN A 99 -0.53 24.01 -5.45
N ASN A 100 0.45 24.03 -4.54
CA ASN A 100 1.18 25.25 -4.17
C ASN A 100 2.29 25.54 -5.18
N LYS A 101 2.51 26.83 -5.52
CA LYS A 101 3.59 27.28 -6.41
C LYS A 101 4.98 27.06 -5.78
N ASN A 102 5.10 27.23 -4.45
CA ASN A 102 6.35 27.00 -3.74
C ASN A 102 6.48 25.52 -3.36
N LYS A 103 7.02 24.74 -4.27
CA LYS A 103 7.20 23.28 -4.07
C LYS A 103 8.14 22.95 -2.91
N LEU A 104 9.22 23.72 -2.72
CA LEU A 104 10.18 23.48 -1.65
C LEU A 104 9.49 23.62 -0.28
N LEU A 105 8.76 24.70 -0.06
CA LEU A 105 7.99 24.91 1.17
C LEU A 105 6.98 23.78 1.38
N THR A 106 6.29 23.37 0.32
CA THR A 106 5.31 22.28 0.40
C THR A 106 5.94 20.96 0.81
N TYR A 107 7.07 20.58 0.21
CA TYR A 107 7.81 19.37 0.59
C TYR A 107 8.28 19.42 2.04
N THR A 108 8.84 20.57 2.47
CA THR A 108 9.29 20.74 3.85
C THR A 108 8.13 20.60 4.84
N LEU A 109 7.01 21.28 4.58
CA LEU A 109 5.83 21.23 5.46
C LEU A 109 5.26 19.81 5.55
N ILE A 110 5.05 19.12 4.42
CA ILE A 110 4.54 17.75 4.42
C ILE A 110 5.49 16.82 5.17
N THR A 111 6.79 16.92 4.90
CA THR A 111 7.79 16.09 5.59
C THR A 111 7.75 16.34 7.09
N SER A 112 7.74 17.60 7.52
CA SER A 112 7.65 17.96 8.94
C SER A 112 6.36 17.42 9.58
N MET A 113 5.22 17.53 8.88
CA MET A 113 3.95 16.99 9.38
C MET A 113 3.97 15.48 9.53
N VAL A 114 4.56 14.76 8.56
CA VAL A 114 4.72 13.30 8.62
C VAL A 114 5.53 12.88 9.86
N PHE A 115 6.66 13.54 10.11
CA PHE A 115 7.50 13.24 11.26
C PHE A 115 6.89 13.65 12.61
N LEU A 116 6.15 14.77 12.67
CA LEU A 116 5.69 15.36 13.93
C LEU A 116 4.27 14.92 14.31
N ILE A 117 3.42 14.62 13.35
CA ILE A 117 1.98 14.42 13.58
C ILE A 117 1.57 12.96 13.53
N ILE A 118 2.26 12.11 12.74
CA ILE A 118 1.87 10.70 12.64
C ILE A 118 2.17 10.00 13.96
N PRO A 119 1.13 9.55 14.71
CA PRO A 119 1.33 8.78 15.92
C PRO A 119 2.01 7.46 15.56
N GLY A 120 3.02 7.06 16.32
CA GLY A 120 3.72 5.80 16.04
C GLY A 120 4.55 5.81 14.74
N PHE A 121 5.06 6.97 14.30
CA PHE A 121 5.88 7.10 13.08
C PHE A 121 6.95 6.00 12.96
N HIS A 122 7.60 5.64 14.08
CA HIS A 122 8.57 4.56 14.11
C HIS A 122 7.94 3.22 13.67
N ASN A 123 6.81 2.86 14.26
CA ASN A 123 6.16 1.57 14.00
C ASN A 123 5.57 1.49 12.58
N GLU A 124 4.97 2.58 12.11
CA GLU A 124 4.22 2.60 10.86
C GLU A 124 5.09 2.90 9.62
N PHE A 125 6.19 3.64 9.83
CA PHE A 125 6.99 4.17 8.73
C PHE A 125 8.45 3.70 8.72
N LEU A 126 8.97 3.15 9.82
CA LEU A 126 10.37 2.69 9.91
C LEU A 126 10.52 1.21 10.19
N MET A 127 9.62 0.61 10.99
CA MET A 127 9.66 -0.83 11.23
C MET A 127 9.35 -1.58 9.93
N PHE A 128 10.02 -2.71 9.72
CA PHE A 128 9.98 -3.48 8.49
C PHE A 128 8.55 -3.87 8.05
N VAL A 129 7.79 -4.54 8.92
CA VAL A 129 6.40 -4.92 8.61
C VAL A 129 5.51 -3.68 8.51
N GLY A 130 5.69 -2.71 9.39
CA GLY A 130 4.90 -1.48 9.42
C GLY A 130 5.04 -0.66 8.13
N VAL A 131 6.27 -0.46 7.64
CA VAL A 131 6.49 0.35 6.44
C VAL A 131 5.78 -0.20 5.20
N ILE A 132 5.75 -1.53 5.05
CA ILE A 132 5.06 -2.18 3.93
C ILE A 132 3.53 -2.10 4.14
N ASN A 133 3.05 -2.32 5.36
CA ASN A 133 1.61 -2.25 5.68
C ASN A 133 1.01 -0.85 5.58
N TYR A 134 1.78 0.22 5.82
CA TYR A 134 1.25 1.57 5.90
C TYR A 134 1.83 2.50 4.85
N LEU A 135 3.14 2.76 4.82
CA LEU A 135 3.75 3.70 3.87
C LEU A 135 3.53 3.26 2.41
N TRP A 136 3.76 1.98 2.10
CA TRP A 136 3.56 1.49 0.73
C TRP A 136 2.09 1.55 0.35
N VAL A 137 1.19 1.14 1.24
CA VAL A 137 -0.26 1.16 1.00
C VAL A 137 -0.76 2.57 0.71
N VAL A 138 -0.45 3.55 1.57
CA VAL A 138 -0.89 4.94 1.34
C VAL A 138 -0.28 5.52 0.07
N THR A 139 0.96 5.17 -0.27
CA THR A 139 1.62 5.64 -1.48
C THR A 139 0.95 5.10 -2.75
N VAL A 140 0.68 3.78 -2.80
CA VAL A 140 -0.04 3.16 -3.93
C VAL A 140 -1.46 3.70 -4.05
N THR A 141 -2.14 3.90 -2.93
CA THR A 141 -3.48 4.48 -2.88
C THR A 141 -3.50 5.92 -3.40
N LEU A 142 -2.53 6.75 -3.00
CA LEU A 142 -2.38 8.12 -3.51
C LEU A 142 -2.07 8.14 -5.00
N LEU A 143 -1.24 7.21 -5.48
CA LEU A 143 -0.97 7.04 -6.90
C LEU A 143 -2.26 6.71 -7.66
N PHE A 144 -3.04 5.74 -7.17
CA PHE A 144 -4.35 5.39 -7.72
C PHE A 144 -5.28 6.61 -7.82
N ILE A 145 -5.46 7.36 -6.72
CA ILE A 145 -6.32 8.55 -6.70
C ILE A 145 -5.80 9.63 -7.65
N THR A 146 -4.48 9.82 -7.72
CA THR A 146 -3.86 10.79 -8.64
C THR A 146 -4.14 10.43 -10.10
N LEU A 147 -3.98 9.17 -10.46
CA LEU A 147 -4.27 8.67 -11.81
C LEU A 147 -5.78 8.74 -12.12
N LEU A 148 -6.62 8.39 -11.16
CA LEU A 148 -8.07 8.52 -11.31
C LEU A 148 -8.48 9.97 -11.60
N LYS A 149 -7.93 10.95 -10.84
CA LYS A 149 -8.15 12.38 -11.08
C LYS A 149 -7.66 12.83 -12.46
N LYS A 150 -6.51 12.31 -12.91
CA LYS A 150 -5.95 12.62 -14.23
C LYS A 150 -6.84 12.12 -15.37
N TYR A 151 -7.42 10.94 -15.22
CA TYR A 151 -8.20 10.28 -16.28
C TYR A 151 -9.71 10.55 -16.21
N LYS A 152 -10.22 11.26 -15.19
CA LYS A 152 -11.65 11.42 -14.95
C LYS A 152 -12.47 11.97 -16.14
N ASN A 153 -11.88 12.85 -16.94
CA ASN A 153 -12.55 13.51 -18.07
C ASN A 153 -12.22 12.85 -19.43
N GLN A 154 -11.55 11.70 -19.44
CA GLN A 154 -11.23 10.99 -20.66
C GLN A 154 -12.28 9.93 -20.97
N THR A 155 -12.39 9.54 -22.24
CA THR A 155 -13.19 8.38 -22.64
C THR A 155 -12.45 7.09 -22.28
N ILE A 156 -13.21 6.02 -22.04
CA ILE A 156 -12.63 4.70 -21.78
C ILE A 156 -11.81 4.28 -23.01
N SER A 157 -10.54 4.01 -22.80
CA SER A 157 -9.57 3.63 -23.83
C SER A 157 -8.76 2.41 -23.36
N LYS A 158 -7.98 1.80 -24.28
CA LYS A 158 -7.09 0.68 -23.93
C LYS A 158 -6.13 1.00 -22.75
N LYS A 159 -5.66 2.27 -22.65
CA LYS A 159 -4.81 2.73 -21.54
C LYS A 159 -5.55 2.70 -20.20
N ILE A 160 -6.82 3.05 -20.21
CA ILE A 160 -7.68 3.04 -19.00
C ILE A 160 -8.05 1.61 -18.62
N LEU A 161 -8.33 0.75 -19.61
CA LEU A 161 -8.53 -0.68 -19.35
C LEU A 161 -7.29 -1.31 -18.73
N ALA A 162 -6.07 -0.93 -19.18
CA ALA A 162 -4.81 -1.37 -18.58
C ALA A 162 -4.60 -0.83 -17.15
N PHE A 163 -5.37 0.15 -16.70
CA PHE A 163 -5.33 0.68 -15.33
C PHE A 163 -6.18 -0.15 -14.34
N SER A 164 -7.05 -1.03 -14.81
CA SER A 164 -7.90 -1.86 -13.94
C SER A 164 -7.13 -2.79 -12.99
N PRO A 165 -6.03 -3.46 -13.39
CA PRO A 165 -5.25 -4.26 -12.46
C PRO A 165 -4.70 -3.44 -11.28
N LEU A 166 -4.21 -2.22 -11.55
CA LEU A 166 -3.74 -1.33 -10.49
C LEU A 166 -4.90 -0.90 -9.58
N SER A 167 -6.08 -0.61 -10.13
CA SER A 167 -7.27 -0.27 -9.34
C SER A 167 -7.67 -1.43 -8.41
N PHE A 168 -7.69 -2.65 -8.94
CA PHE A 168 -7.99 -3.85 -8.17
C PHE A 168 -6.96 -4.09 -7.06
N LEU A 169 -5.66 -4.06 -7.40
CA LEU A 169 -4.59 -4.23 -6.43
C LEU A 169 -4.61 -3.14 -5.35
N ALA A 170 -4.79 -1.88 -5.72
CA ALA A 170 -4.89 -0.78 -4.77
C ALA A 170 -6.08 -0.94 -3.79
N GLY A 171 -7.18 -1.55 -4.25
CA GLY A 171 -8.31 -1.92 -3.39
C GLY A 171 -8.02 -3.10 -2.46
N TRP A 172 -7.12 -4.01 -2.85
CA TRP A 172 -6.81 -5.23 -2.09
C TRP A 172 -5.58 -5.10 -1.18
N LEU A 173 -5.24 -3.91 -0.73
CA LEU A 173 -4.03 -3.71 0.09
C LEU A 173 -4.30 -3.86 1.59
N HIS A 174 -5.14 -2.99 2.15
CA HIS A 174 -5.36 -2.90 3.59
C HIS A 174 -6.74 -2.30 3.90
N GLU A 175 -7.61 -3.05 4.58
CA GLU A 175 -9.00 -2.69 4.83
C GLU A 175 -9.18 -1.33 5.53
N GLY A 176 -8.32 -1.00 6.50
CA GLY A 176 -8.39 0.28 7.21
C GLY A 176 -8.25 1.51 6.31
N ILE A 177 -7.63 1.36 5.13
CA ILE A 177 -7.45 2.44 4.15
C ILE A 177 -8.42 2.27 2.99
N THR A 178 -8.59 1.05 2.49
CA THR A 178 -9.36 0.81 1.27
C THR A 178 -10.87 0.91 1.48
N VAL A 179 -11.39 0.57 2.67
CA VAL A 179 -12.83 0.69 2.98
C VAL A 179 -13.32 2.14 2.96
N PRO A 180 -12.73 3.08 3.71
CA PRO A 180 -13.15 4.48 3.66
C PRO A 180 -13.08 5.10 2.26
N ILE A 181 -12.06 4.72 1.47
CA ILE A 181 -11.90 5.20 0.11
C ILE A 181 -12.95 4.58 -0.82
N SER A 182 -13.24 3.28 -0.69
CA SER A 182 -14.31 2.62 -1.44
C SER A 182 -15.66 3.27 -1.20
N LEU A 183 -15.98 3.55 0.07
CA LEU A 183 -17.22 4.26 0.43
C LEU A 183 -17.26 5.66 -0.17
N SER A 184 -16.17 6.41 -0.07
CA SER A 184 -16.07 7.77 -0.63
C SER A 184 -16.24 7.76 -2.15
N LEU A 185 -15.62 6.82 -2.84
CA LEU A 185 -15.74 6.66 -4.30
C LEU A 185 -17.16 6.20 -4.69
N ALA A 186 -17.78 5.30 -3.93
CA ALA A 186 -19.15 4.86 -4.18
C ALA A 186 -20.14 6.03 -4.03
N ILE A 187 -20.02 6.82 -2.96
CA ILE A 187 -20.85 8.02 -2.73
C ILE A 187 -20.65 9.02 -3.88
N TYR A 188 -19.41 9.27 -4.28
CA TYR A 188 -19.12 10.13 -5.43
C TYR A 188 -19.76 9.63 -6.71
N CYS A 189 -19.72 8.32 -6.97
CA CYS A 189 -20.33 7.71 -8.14
C CYS A 189 -21.86 7.80 -8.11
N ILE A 190 -22.49 7.57 -6.97
CA ILE A 190 -23.94 7.69 -6.80
C ILE A 190 -24.40 9.15 -7.05
N TYR A 191 -23.69 10.11 -6.43
CA TYR A 191 -24.05 11.53 -6.58
C TYR A 191 -23.90 12.04 -8.03
N ASN A 192 -22.89 11.54 -8.76
CA ASN A 192 -22.58 11.99 -10.11
C ASN A 192 -23.00 10.97 -11.19
N TYR A 193 -23.89 10.01 -10.92
CA TYR A 193 -24.15 8.85 -11.78
C TYR A 193 -24.44 9.21 -13.25
N LYS A 194 -25.23 10.28 -13.50
CA LYS A 194 -25.59 10.71 -14.86
C LYS A 194 -24.38 11.12 -15.69
N ASN A 195 -23.36 11.69 -15.05
CA ASN A 195 -22.17 12.24 -15.71
C ASN A 195 -21.05 11.22 -15.89
N ILE A 196 -21.06 10.14 -15.10
CA ILE A 196 -19.91 9.22 -15.01
C ILE A 196 -20.19 7.82 -15.59
N ILE A 197 -21.40 7.54 -16.07
CA ILE A 197 -21.79 6.21 -16.54
C ILE A 197 -20.87 5.67 -17.65
N LYS A 198 -20.26 6.55 -18.43
CA LYS A 198 -19.25 6.23 -19.46
C LYS A 198 -17.84 6.70 -19.09
N SER A 199 -17.64 7.09 -17.84
CA SER A 199 -16.38 7.64 -17.36
C SER A 199 -15.46 6.53 -16.84
N PRO A 200 -14.14 6.69 -17.02
CA PRO A 200 -13.13 5.85 -16.36
C PRO A 200 -13.28 5.74 -14.84
N ILE A 201 -13.85 6.78 -14.20
CA ILE A 201 -14.03 6.79 -12.74
C ILE A 201 -14.90 5.61 -12.32
N LEU A 202 -16.08 5.43 -12.93
CA LEU A 202 -16.98 4.33 -12.56
C LEU A 202 -16.29 2.98 -12.75
N TYR A 203 -15.62 2.79 -13.89
CA TYR A 203 -14.91 1.56 -14.19
C TYR A 203 -13.80 1.25 -13.17
N CYS A 204 -12.92 2.23 -12.90
CA CYS A 204 -11.83 2.04 -11.93
C CYS A 204 -12.34 1.90 -10.49
N THR A 205 -13.42 2.59 -10.13
CA THR A 205 -14.09 2.45 -8.82
C THR A 205 -14.62 1.05 -8.61
N LEU A 206 -15.26 0.45 -9.62
CA LEU A 206 -15.76 -0.93 -9.53
C LEU A 206 -14.63 -1.92 -9.29
N TRP A 207 -13.50 -1.79 -10.01
CA TRP A 207 -12.32 -2.63 -9.77
C TRP A 207 -11.71 -2.41 -8.39
N TYR A 208 -11.65 -1.16 -7.92
CA TYR A 208 -11.16 -0.86 -6.57
C TYR A 208 -12.04 -1.48 -5.50
N ILE A 209 -13.38 -1.33 -5.60
CA ILE A 209 -14.34 -1.93 -4.67
C ILE A 209 -14.23 -3.47 -4.70
N LEU A 210 -14.06 -4.06 -5.87
CA LEU A 210 -13.86 -5.50 -6.00
C LEU A 210 -12.59 -5.94 -5.24
N GLY A 211 -11.48 -5.23 -5.39
CA GLY A 211 -10.26 -5.49 -4.61
C GLY A 211 -10.48 -5.36 -3.11
N THR A 212 -11.20 -4.31 -2.66
CA THR A 212 -11.56 -4.12 -1.25
C THR A 212 -12.42 -5.27 -0.74
N ALA A 213 -13.36 -5.76 -1.55
CA ALA A 213 -14.18 -6.92 -1.21
C ALA A 213 -13.33 -8.18 -0.98
N PHE A 214 -12.33 -8.42 -1.84
CA PHE A 214 -11.38 -9.52 -1.65
C PHE A 214 -10.58 -9.39 -0.34
N CYS A 215 -10.27 -8.16 0.09
CA CYS A 215 -9.59 -7.93 1.37
C CYS A 215 -10.49 -8.21 2.58
N ILE A 216 -11.77 -7.79 2.51
CA ILE A 216 -12.69 -7.85 3.67
C ILE A 216 -13.34 -9.22 3.84
N PHE A 217 -13.69 -9.87 2.71
CA PHE A 217 -14.40 -11.15 2.73
C PHE A 217 -13.45 -12.36 2.69
N SER A 218 -12.23 -12.18 3.22
CA SER A 218 -11.37 -13.33 3.48
C SER A 218 -12.05 -14.27 4.47
N PRO A 219 -11.89 -15.60 4.35
CA PRO A 219 -12.47 -16.56 5.28
C PRO A 219 -11.90 -16.50 6.70
N GLY A 220 -10.65 -15.96 6.85
CA GLY A 220 -9.96 -15.82 8.12
C GLY A 220 -10.27 -14.53 8.88
#